data_3c102a8c173c693f13bb54c3bc135b95
#
_entry.id   3c102a8c173c693f13bb54c3bc135b95
#
_cell.length_a   1.000
_cell.length_b   1.000
_cell.length_c   1.000
_cell.angle_alpha   90.00
_cell.angle_beta   90.00
_cell.angle_gamma   90.00
#
_symmetry.space_group_name_H-M   'P 1'
#
loop_
_entity.id
_entity.type
_entity.pdbx_description
1 polymer ?
#
loop_
_entity_poly.entity_id
_entity_poly.type
_entity_poly.pdbx_seq_one_letter_code
_entity_poly.pdbx_strand_id
1 'polypeptide(L)'
;MKIIDITIENFRGFTHKFFELDPKMNVILGDNTTGKTTLLQAVQIALGAFLQEMTFLPGGNGYSRNFRPTDHVKVYSESSKGFIPIAEKPCIEVHAECVSGKFDESTQQINTSTNHIWWKRTSNKNSKANAQELMEFVADIENRRRNADKEGTNSLFPLFLSFGATRLEKNYKGAEKTKQRETREARAYKCALDEQVDFKGAFDWIYRYEKSLNKGGEFAGTNEAFLNAIKEAIPAIHQIDIDTKNNEFTALIKMTKDDVP
;
A
#
# COMPACT_ATOMS: atom_id res chain seq x y z
N MET A 1 -6.92 -9.62 -0.89
CA MET A 1 -7.02 -9.57 0.59
C MET A 1 -8.19 -8.68 0.95
N LYS A 2 -9.04 -9.14 1.86
CA LYS A 2 -10.17 -8.38 2.40
C LYS A 2 -10.09 -8.45 3.93
N ILE A 3 -10.01 -7.32 4.59
CA ILE A 3 -10.07 -7.26 6.04
C ILE A 3 -11.53 -7.46 6.44
N ILE A 4 -11.79 -8.41 7.32
CA ILE A 4 -13.14 -8.73 7.84
C ILE A 4 -13.41 -7.86 9.06
N ASP A 5 -12.45 -7.85 9.99
CA ASP A 5 -12.55 -7.02 11.18
C ASP A 5 -11.17 -6.56 11.67
N ILE A 6 -11.19 -5.55 12.51
CA ILE A 6 -10.01 -4.99 13.15
C ILE A 6 -10.31 -4.60 14.59
N THR A 7 -9.49 -5.09 15.52
CA THR A 7 -9.49 -4.69 16.92
C THR A 7 -8.29 -3.80 17.19
N ILE A 8 -8.53 -2.66 17.81
CA ILE A 8 -7.50 -1.65 18.10
C ILE A 8 -7.49 -1.40 19.61
N GLU A 9 -6.33 -1.58 20.24
CA GLU A 9 -6.14 -1.39 21.67
C GLU A 9 -5.00 -0.41 21.93
N ASN A 10 -5.21 0.50 22.86
CA ASN A 10 -4.21 1.46 23.37
C ASN A 10 -3.47 2.24 22.26
N PHE A 11 -4.17 2.55 21.18
CA PHE A 11 -3.63 3.23 20.02
C PHE A 11 -4.25 4.62 19.86
N ARG A 12 -3.45 5.66 20.09
CA ARG A 12 -3.85 7.08 20.02
C ARG A 12 -5.05 7.40 20.92
N GLY A 13 -6.21 7.70 20.33
CA GLY A 13 -7.44 8.00 21.05
C GLY A 13 -8.30 6.76 21.38
N PHE A 14 -7.89 5.58 20.96
CA PHE A 14 -8.63 4.34 21.20
C PHE A 14 -7.99 3.52 22.33
N THR A 15 -8.72 3.37 23.42
CA THR A 15 -8.36 2.41 24.48
C THR A 15 -8.70 0.98 24.06
N HIS A 16 -9.93 0.78 23.55
CA HIS A 16 -10.37 -0.45 22.92
C HIS A 16 -11.47 -0.13 21.92
N LYS A 17 -11.30 -0.56 20.67
CA LYS A 17 -12.30 -0.42 19.60
C LYS A 17 -12.25 -1.63 18.68
N PHE A 18 -13.44 -2.12 18.35
CA PHE A 18 -13.67 -3.17 17.37
C PHE A 18 -14.44 -2.58 16.19
N PHE A 19 -14.02 -2.92 14.97
CA PHE A 19 -14.70 -2.54 13.74
C PHE A 19 -14.86 -3.77 12.85
N GLU A 20 -16.10 -4.07 12.51
CA GLU A 20 -16.43 -5.00 11.44
C GLU A 20 -16.44 -4.24 10.11
N LEU A 21 -15.83 -4.81 9.07
CA LEU A 21 -15.63 -4.15 7.79
C LEU A 21 -16.33 -4.91 6.67
N ASP A 22 -16.99 -4.16 5.79
CA ASP A 22 -17.53 -4.72 4.56
C ASP A 22 -16.38 -5.12 3.61
N PRO A 23 -16.44 -6.29 2.97
CA PRO A 23 -15.37 -6.79 2.11
C PRO A 23 -15.19 -6.00 0.81
N LYS A 24 -16.11 -5.12 0.45
CA LYS A 24 -16.07 -4.34 -0.78
C LYS A 24 -15.75 -2.87 -0.52
N MET A 25 -16.53 -2.21 0.32
CA MET A 25 -16.42 -0.76 0.52
C MET A 25 -16.85 -0.36 1.93
N ASN A 26 -16.03 0.44 2.58
CA ASN A 26 -16.32 1.03 3.90
C ASN A 26 -16.24 2.54 3.80
N VAL A 27 -17.28 3.22 4.25
CA VAL A 27 -17.31 4.69 4.35
C VAL A 27 -17.30 5.07 5.81
N ILE A 28 -16.25 5.79 6.23
CA ILE A 28 -16.05 6.19 7.62
C ILE A 28 -16.49 7.64 7.77
N LEU A 29 -17.60 7.85 8.47
CA LEU A 29 -18.16 9.17 8.76
C LEU A 29 -17.97 9.54 10.23
N GLY A 30 -17.93 10.83 10.53
CA GLY A 30 -17.81 11.36 11.89
C GLY A 30 -17.17 12.73 11.91
N ASP A 31 -17.32 13.42 13.05
CA ASP A 31 -16.73 14.74 13.28
C ASP A 31 -15.19 14.71 13.31
N ASN A 32 -14.57 15.87 13.30
CA ASN A 32 -13.13 15.96 13.50
C ASN A 32 -12.77 15.38 14.88
N THR A 33 -11.61 14.75 14.96
CA THR A 33 -11.10 14.10 16.18
C THR A 33 -11.77 12.78 16.60
N THR A 34 -12.78 12.27 15.90
CA THR A 34 -13.45 10.99 16.23
C THR A 34 -12.62 9.74 15.94
N GLY A 35 -11.43 9.87 15.39
CA GLY A 35 -10.52 8.76 15.15
C GLY A 35 -10.56 8.15 13.75
N LYS A 36 -11.19 8.81 12.75
CA LYS A 36 -11.22 8.32 11.35
C LYS A 36 -9.82 8.03 10.80
N THR A 37 -8.93 9.01 10.92
CA THR A 37 -7.52 8.84 10.50
C THR A 37 -6.80 7.79 11.35
N THR A 38 -7.15 7.67 12.63
CA THR A 38 -6.59 6.65 13.52
C THR A 38 -6.91 5.25 13.03
N LEU A 39 -8.15 4.99 12.61
CA LEU A 39 -8.55 3.70 12.04
C LEU A 39 -7.77 3.41 10.74
N LEU A 40 -7.70 4.36 9.81
CA LEU A 40 -6.94 4.18 8.57
C LEU A 40 -5.46 3.88 8.83
N GLN A 41 -4.88 4.56 9.80
CA GLN A 41 -3.49 4.33 10.18
C GLN A 41 -3.28 2.99 10.90
N ALA A 42 -4.26 2.52 11.66
CA ALA A 42 -4.24 1.17 12.22
C ALA A 42 -4.24 0.11 11.11
N VAL A 43 -5.06 0.27 10.09
CA VAL A 43 -5.06 -0.60 8.90
C VAL A 43 -3.69 -0.58 8.20
N GLN A 44 -3.09 0.59 8.00
CA GLN A 44 -1.74 0.71 7.40
C GLN A 44 -0.68 -0.04 8.22
N ILE A 45 -0.72 0.09 9.55
CA ILE A 45 0.20 -0.63 10.45
C ILE A 45 -0.03 -2.14 10.36
N ALA A 46 -1.28 -2.59 10.35
CA ALA A 46 -1.63 -4.00 10.21
C ALA A 46 -1.11 -4.57 8.89
N LEU A 47 -1.38 -3.92 7.76
CA LEU A 47 -0.90 -4.33 6.44
C LEU A 47 0.63 -4.25 6.30
N GLY A 48 1.28 -3.39 7.07
CA GLY A 48 2.73 -3.30 7.13
C GLY A 48 3.39 -4.62 7.55
N ALA A 49 2.72 -5.47 8.32
CA ALA A 49 3.22 -6.80 8.67
C ALA A 49 3.40 -7.67 7.43
N PHE A 50 2.42 -7.66 6.52
CA PHE A 50 2.50 -8.40 5.27
C PHE A 50 3.74 -8.01 4.45
N LEU A 51 4.01 -6.71 4.32
CA LEU A 51 5.16 -6.22 3.55
C LEU A 51 6.50 -6.51 4.24
N GLN A 52 6.53 -6.57 5.57
CA GLN A 52 7.75 -6.89 6.31
C GLN A 52 8.20 -8.34 6.15
N GLU A 53 7.29 -9.25 5.85
CA GLU A 53 7.59 -10.67 5.66
C GLU A 53 7.99 -11.00 4.21
N MET A 54 7.81 -10.07 3.26
CA MET A 54 8.22 -10.27 1.88
C MET A 54 9.74 -10.17 1.73
N THR A 55 10.39 -11.26 1.30
CA THR A 55 11.85 -11.36 1.22
C THR A 55 12.46 -10.59 0.04
N PHE A 56 11.69 -10.32 -1.00
CA PHE A 56 12.15 -9.55 -2.16
C PHE A 56 12.09 -8.03 -1.94
N LEU A 57 11.44 -7.57 -0.87
CA LEU A 57 11.47 -6.16 -0.51
C LEU A 57 12.79 -5.85 0.22
N PRO A 58 13.57 -4.86 -0.23
CA PRO A 58 14.74 -4.43 0.51
C PRO A 58 14.32 -3.94 1.89
N GLY A 59 15.00 -4.40 2.93
CA GLY A 59 14.72 -4.00 4.30
C GLY A 59 14.76 -2.48 4.43
N GLY A 60 13.72 -1.86 4.99
CA GLY A 60 13.68 -0.42 5.23
C GLY A 60 12.28 0.13 5.48
N ASN A 61 12.24 1.38 5.96
CA ASN A 61 11.02 2.08 6.37
C ASN A 61 10.10 2.50 5.21
N GLY A 62 10.52 2.32 3.95
CA GLY A 62 9.75 2.75 2.77
C GLY A 62 8.62 1.82 2.34
N TYR A 63 8.52 0.63 2.95
CA TYR A 63 7.53 -0.38 2.56
C TYR A 63 6.47 -0.63 3.63
N SER A 64 6.77 -0.34 4.89
CA SER A 64 5.84 -0.62 5.98
C SER A 64 5.75 0.54 6.95
N ARG A 65 4.53 0.76 7.48
CA ARG A 65 4.34 1.65 8.61
C ARG A 65 4.49 0.87 9.91
N ASN A 66 5.29 1.39 10.84
CA ASN A 66 5.46 0.88 12.19
C ASN A 66 4.81 1.81 13.22
N PHE A 67 4.60 1.31 14.42
CA PHE A 67 4.20 2.13 15.56
C PHE A 67 5.25 3.22 15.86
N ARG A 68 4.78 4.40 16.15
CA ARG A 68 5.58 5.56 16.56
C ARG A 68 5.35 5.86 18.04
N PRO A 69 6.26 6.54 18.75
CA PRO A 69 6.03 6.97 20.12
C PRO A 69 4.78 7.82 20.31
N THR A 70 4.35 8.52 19.26
CA THR A 70 3.12 9.34 19.25
C THR A 70 1.84 8.51 19.13
N ASP A 71 1.95 7.23 18.83
CA ASP A 71 0.80 6.34 18.65
C ASP A 71 0.32 5.71 19.98
N HIS A 72 1.09 5.85 21.06
CA HIS A 72 0.68 5.40 22.39
C HIS A 72 -0.41 6.29 22.97
N VAL A 73 -1.35 5.69 23.68
CA VAL A 73 -2.30 6.46 24.52
C VAL A 73 -1.51 7.18 25.61
N LYS A 74 -1.86 8.41 25.85
CA LYS A 74 -1.21 9.25 26.85
C LYS A 74 -2.23 9.72 27.88
N VAL A 75 -1.84 9.69 29.14
CA VAL A 75 -2.61 10.24 30.25
C VAL A 75 -1.85 11.41 30.88
N TYR A 76 -2.58 12.38 31.38
CA TYR A 76 -1.97 13.49 32.11
C TYR A 76 -1.45 12.98 33.46
N SER A 77 -0.21 13.28 33.77
CA SER A 77 0.41 12.97 35.05
C SER A 77 0.70 14.27 35.82
N GLU A 78 0.14 14.38 37.02
CA GLU A 78 0.40 15.52 37.90
C GLU A 78 1.86 15.56 38.36
N SER A 79 2.48 14.43 38.57
CA SER A 79 3.89 14.33 39.03
C SER A 79 4.87 14.85 37.99
N SER A 80 4.64 14.56 36.71
CA SER A 80 5.49 15.02 35.60
C SER A 80 5.00 16.33 34.99
N LYS A 81 3.85 16.85 35.42
CA LYS A 81 3.16 18.02 34.83
C LYS A 81 3.01 17.93 33.30
N GLY A 82 2.72 16.74 32.80
CA GLY A 82 2.65 16.51 31.38
C GLY A 82 1.94 15.21 31.00
N PHE A 83 1.78 15.00 29.70
CA PHE A 83 1.21 13.77 29.17
C PHE A 83 2.29 12.68 29.04
N ILE A 84 2.07 11.56 29.73
CA ILE A 84 2.94 10.37 29.68
C ILE A 84 2.21 9.22 29.00
N PRO A 85 2.92 8.36 28.25
CA PRO A 85 2.33 7.12 27.71
C PRO A 85 1.85 6.23 28.84
N ILE A 86 0.72 5.55 28.66
CA ILE A 86 0.29 4.47 29.55
C ILE A 86 1.25 3.28 29.44
N ALA A 87 1.24 2.40 30.45
CA ALA A 87 2.13 1.22 30.49
C ALA A 87 1.75 0.19 29.40
N GLU A 88 0.48 0.10 29.07
CA GLU A 88 -0.07 -0.79 28.06
C GLU A 88 0.37 -0.36 26.67
N LYS A 89 0.83 -1.33 25.90
CA LYS A 89 1.33 -1.08 24.55
C LYS A 89 0.20 -1.07 23.53
N PRO A 90 0.31 -0.21 22.50
CA PRO A 90 -0.63 -0.25 21.40
C PRO A 90 -0.59 -1.60 20.69
N CYS A 91 -1.78 -2.07 20.37
CA CYS A 91 -1.99 -3.34 19.71
C CYS A 91 -3.07 -3.21 18.64
N ILE A 92 -2.85 -3.88 17.51
CA ILE A 92 -3.80 -3.98 16.41
C ILE A 92 -3.89 -5.44 16.01
N GLU A 93 -5.10 -5.99 16.05
CA GLU A 93 -5.43 -7.35 15.64
C GLU A 93 -6.37 -7.30 14.44
N VAL A 94 -6.14 -8.16 13.46
CA VAL A 94 -6.89 -8.18 12.20
C VAL A 94 -7.24 -9.61 11.83
N HIS A 95 -8.48 -9.82 11.40
CA HIS A 95 -8.93 -11.00 10.68
C HIS A 95 -9.16 -10.64 9.21
N ALA A 96 -8.68 -11.47 8.31
CA ALA A 96 -8.79 -11.21 6.89
C ALA A 96 -9.04 -12.49 6.08
N GLU A 97 -9.77 -12.30 4.99
CA GLU A 97 -9.88 -13.26 3.90
C GLU A 97 -8.80 -12.93 2.87
N CYS A 98 -7.88 -13.83 2.67
CA CYS A 98 -6.77 -13.68 1.75
C CYS A 98 -6.90 -14.64 0.59
N VAL A 99 -6.97 -14.09 -0.62
CA VAL A 99 -7.02 -14.87 -1.85
C VAL A 99 -5.62 -14.96 -2.43
N SER A 100 -5.14 -16.17 -2.63
CA SER A 100 -3.96 -16.45 -3.44
C SER A 100 -4.39 -17.05 -4.77
N GLY A 101 -3.69 -16.75 -5.83
CA GLY A 101 -4.05 -17.24 -7.16
C GLY A 101 -2.84 -17.43 -8.06
N LYS A 102 -2.98 -18.33 -9.02
CA LYS A 102 -2.04 -18.58 -10.11
C LYS A 102 -2.79 -18.35 -11.41
N PHE A 103 -2.24 -17.48 -12.27
CA PHE A 103 -2.77 -17.29 -13.60
C PHE A 103 -2.22 -18.40 -14.49
N ASP A 104 -3.08 -19.12 -15.15
CA ASP A 104 -2.74 -20.16 -16.11
C ASP A 104 -2.87 -19.57 -17.52
N GLU A 105 -1.74 -19.35 -18.18
CA GLU A 105 -1.70 -18.77 -19.53
C GLU A 105 -2.33 -19.68 -20.59
N SER A 106 -2.32 -21.00 -20.37
CA SER A 106 -2.88 -21.96 -21.32
C SER A 106 -4.41 -21.95 -21.33
N THR A 107 -5.02 -21.78 -20.15
CA THR A 107 -6.48 -21.74 -20.00
C THR A 107 -7.03 -20.32 -19.91
N GLN A 108 -6.17 -19.30 -19.80
CA GLN A 108 -6.53 -17.90 -19.54
C GLN A 108 -7.40 -17.74 -18.27
N GLN A 109 -7.24 -18.63 -17.32
CA GLN A 109 -8.00 -18.64 -16.06
C GLN A 109 -7.12 -18.40 -14.85
N ILE A 110 -7.73 -17.85 -13.81
CA ILE A 110 -7.09 -17.67 -12.51
C ILE A 110 -7.64 -18.73 -11.56
N ASN A 111 -6.77 -19.66 -11.18
CA ASN A 111 -7.07 -20.62 -10.12
C ASN A 111 -6.81 -19.98 -8.77
N THR A 112 -7.86 -19.76 -7.98
CA THR A 112 -7.76 -19.08 -6.68
C THR A 112 -8.04 -20.02 -5.52
N SER A 113 -7.36 -19.79 -4.41
CA SER A 113 -7.66 -20.36 -3.09
C SER A 113 -7.86 -19.24 -2.07
N THR A 114 -8.82 -19.41 -1.19
CA THR A 114 -9.15 -18.45 -0.15
C THR A 114 -8.71 -19.01 1.20
N ASN A 115 -7.99 -18.20 1.96
CA ASN A 115 -7.55 -18.51 3.32
C ASN A 115 -8.08 -17.45 4.28
N HIS A 116 -8.61 -17.88 5.42
CA HIS A 116 -8.93 -17.00 6.52
C HIS A 116 -7.74 -16.97 7.45
N ILE A 117 -7.17 -15.80 7.67
CA ILE A 117 -5.97 -15.61 8.48
C ILE A 117 -6.18 -14.48 9.49
N TRP A 118 -5.51 -14.59 10.61
CA TRP A 118 -5.45 -13.52 11.59
C TRP A 118 -4.01 -13.18 11.96
N TRP A 119 -3.78 -11.95 12.37
CA TRP A 119 -2.50 -11.53 12.91
C TRP A 119 -2.66 -10.35 13.86
N LYS A 120 -1.68 -10.21 14.72
CA LYS A 120 -1.63 -9.17 15.74
C LYS A 120 -0.32 -8.40 15.66
N ARG A 121 -0.40 -7.08 15.69
CA ARG A 121 0.74 -6.17 15.74
C ARG A 121 0.77 -5.46 17.07
N THR A 122 1.95 -5.43 17.70
CA THR A 122 2.20 -4.65 18.90
C THR A 122 3.41 -3.74 18.69
N SER A 123 3.58 -2.72 19.51
CA SER A 123 4.74 -1.82 19.44
C SER A 123 6.07 -2.45 19.87
N ASN A 124 6.08 -3.72 20.20
CA ASN A 124 7.30 -4.46 20.50
C ASN A 124 8.10 -4.75 19.22
N LYS A 125 9.43 -4.63 19.30
CA LYS A 125 10.34 -4.98 18.19
C LYS A 125 10.23 -6.46 17.74
N ASN A 126 9.73 -7.34 18.58
CA ASN A 126 9.57 -8.78 18.32
C ASN A 126 8.13 -9.17 17.97
N SER A 127 7.42 -8.33 17.24
CA SER A 127 5.99 -8.52 16.94
C SER A 127 5.65 -9.69 16.00
N LYS A 128 6.63 -10.53 15.63
CA LYS A 128 6.42 -11.71 14.78
C LYS A 128 5.66 -12.84 15.46
N ALA A 129 5.69 -12.90 16.81
CA ALA A 129 5.13 -14.02 17.56
C ALA A 129 3.62 -14.26 17.36
N ASN A 130 2.88 -13.26 16.90
CA ASN A 130 1.43 -13.32 16.71
C ASN A 130 1.02 -13.08 15.23
N ALA A 131 1.87 -13.44 14.29
CA ALA A 131 1.61 -13.27 12.86
C ALA A 131 1.98 -14.52 12.07
N GLN A 132 1.95 -15.70 12.69
CA GLN A 132 2.40 -16.95 12.07
C GLN A 132 1.58 -17.30 10.84
N GLU A 133 0.25 -17.21 10.92
CA GLU A 133 -0.63 -17.50 9.77
C GLU A 133 -0.36 -16.55 8.60
N LEU A 134 -0.12 -15.27 8.90
CA LEU A 134 0.27 -14.28 7.89
C LEU A 134 1.62 -14.62 7.26
N MET A 135 2.60 -15.03 8.05
CA MET A 135 3.93 -15.42 7.57
C MET A 135 3.87 -16.64 6.66
N GLU A 136 3.09 -17.66 7.03
CA GLU A 136 2.85 -18.86 6.23
C GLU A 136 2.19 -18.50 4.90
N PHE A 137 1.20 -17.62 4.92
CA PHE A 137 0.53 -17.12 3.71
C PHE A 137 1.49 -16.35 2.79
N VAL A 138 2.32 -15.46 3.34
CA VAL A 138 3.33 -14.72 2.56
C VAL A 138 4.37 -15.66 1.98
N ALA A 139 4.83 -16.64 2.76
CA ALA A 139 5.80 -17.64 2.29
C ALA A 139 5.23 -18.48 1.13
N ASP A 140 3.94 -18.84 1.19
CA ASP A 140 3.26 -19.53 0.09
C ASP A 140 3.22 -18.69 -1.19
N ILE A 141 2.85 -17.41 -1.08
CA ILE A 141 2.87 -16.47 -2.23
C ILE A 141 4.27 -16.36 -2.82
N GLU A 142 5.31 -16.21 -1.99
CA GLU A 142 6.68 -16.11 -2.46
C GLU A 142 7.19 -17.39 -3.13
N ASN A 143 6.82 -18.56 -2.59
CA ASN A 143 7.16 -19.83 -3.20
C ASN A 143 6.50 -19.98 -4.57
N ARG A 144 5.22 -19.60 -4.69
CA ARG A 144 4.53 -19.59 -5.98
C ARG A 144 5.20 -18.65 -6.97
N ARG A 145 5.64 -17.46 -6.55
CA ARG A 145 6.39 -16.52 -7.39
C ARG A 145 7.68 -17.15 -7.93
N ARG A 146 8.48 -17.74 -7.05
CA ARG A 146 9.75 -18.39 -7.45
C ARG A 146 9.54 -19.55 -8.41
N ASN A 147 8.43 -20.25 -8.27
CA ASN A 147 8.09 -21.37 -9.17
C ASN A 147 7.48 -20.85 -10.47
N ALA A 148 6.75 -19.72 -10.44
CA ALA A 148 6.17 -19.11 -11.63
C ALA A 148 7.24 -18.76 -12.68
N ASP A 149 8.40 -18.25 -12.25
CA ASP A 149 9.54 -17.98 -13.14
C ASP A 149 10.05 -19.24 -13.86
N LYS A 150 9.90 -20.42 -13.24
CA LYS A 150 10.34 -21.73 -13.81
C LYS A 150 9.25 -22.38 -14.67
N GLU A 151 8.00 -22.16 -14.31
CA GLU A 151 6.83 -22.80 -14.94
C GLU A 151 6.18 -21.93 -16.02
N GLY A 152 6.69 -20.69 -16.24
CA GLY A 152 6.10 -19.74 -17.19
C GLY A 152 4.71 -19.22 -16.77
N THR A 153 4.39 -19.25 -15.48
CA THR A 153 3.09 -18.83 -14.94
C THR A 153 3.25 -17.57 -14.11
N ASN A 154 2.23 -16.71 -14.09
CA ASN A 154 2.24 -15.49 -13.26
C ASN A 154 1.58 -15.75 -11.90
N SER A 155 2.19 -15.23 -10.83
CA SER A 155 1.61 -15.23 -9.48
C SER A 155 0.86 -13.94 -9.22
N LEU A 156 -0.29 -14.05 -8.54
CA LEU A 156 -1.06 -12.89 -8.08
C LEU A 156 -0.57 -12.43 -6.71
N PHE A 157 -0.32 -11.13 -6.60
CA PHE A 157 0.00 -10.46 -5.36
C PHE A 157 -1.12 -9.50 -4.96
N PRO A 158 -1.43 -9.37 -3.65
CA PRO A 158 -2.36 -8.35 -3.22
C PRO A 158 -1.78 -6.96 -3.47
N LEU A 159 -2.58 -6.05 -4.01
CA LEU A 159 -2.22 -4.66 -4.20
C LEU A 159 -2.68 -3.84 -2.99
N PHE A 160 -1.79 -3.03 -2.45
CA PHE A 160 -2.07 -2.07 -1.40
C PHE A 160 -1.88 -0.67 -1.93
N LEU A 161 -2.87 0.19 -1.70
CA LEU A 161 -2.81 1.61 -2.03
C LEU A 161 -3.37 2.42 -0.87
N SER A 162 -2.60 3.39 -0.39
CA SER A 162 -3.03 4.32 0.66
C SER A 162 -2.81 5.75 0.21
N PHE A 163 -3.85 6.57 0.36
CA PHE A 163 -3.81 7.99 0.01
C PHE A 163 -4.19 8.83 1.22
N GLY A 164 -3.24 9.59 1.73
CA GLY A 164 -3.48 10.55 2.82
C GLY A 164 -4.15 11.85 2.34
N ALA A 165 -4.65 12.62 3.28
CA ALA A 165 -5.19 13.96 3.01
C ALA A 165 -4.10 14.91 2.47
N THR A 166 -2.85 14.71 2.87
CA THR A 166 -1.67 15.51 2.50
C THR A 166 -0.92 14.95 1.29
N ARG A 167 -1.52 14.04 0.54
CA ARG A 167 -0.87 13.32 -0.58
C ARG A 167 -0.25 14.23 -1.65
N LEU A 168 -0.74 15.45 -1.78
CA LEU A 168 -0.25 16.45 -2.73
C LEU A 168 0.77 17.43 -2.13
N GLU A 169 1.03 17.37 -0.83
CA GLU A 169 2.04 18.22 -0.21
C GLU A 169 3.43 17.82 -0.67
N LYS A 170 4.16 18.79 -1.25
CA LYS A 170 5.52 18.60 -1.76
C LYS A 170 6.54 18.51 -0.62
N ASN A 171 6.63 17.39 0.04
CA ASN A 171 7.79 17.08 0.86
C ASN A 171 8.80 16.26 0.05
N TYR A 172 9.44 16.90 -0.93
CA TYR A 172 10.61 16.35 -1.59
C TYR A 172 11.80 16.34 -0.62
N LYS A 173 11.82 15.40 0.28
CA LYS A 173 13.10 14.94 0.83
C LYS A 173 13.71 14.10 -0.27
N GLY A 174 14.82 14.62 -0.83
CA GLY A 174 15.49 14.01 -1.96
C GLY A 174 15.62 12.50 -1.77
N ALA A 175 15.19 11.74 -2.78
CA ALA A 175 15.31 10.30 -2.74
C ALA A 175 16.78 9.97 -2.47
N GLU A 176 17.05 9.29 -1.35
CA GLU A 176 18.33 8.63 -1.15
C GLU A 176 18.58 7.76 -2.37
N LYS A 177 19.74 7.92 -2.97
CA LYS A 177 20.19 7.07 -4.06
C LYS A 177 20.36 5.66 -3.50
N THR A 178 19.29 4.90 -3.50
CA THR A 178 19.35 3.47 -3.20
C THR A 178 20.19 2.83 -4.28
N LYS A 179 21.40 2.41 -3.93
CA LYS A 179 22.35 1.75 -4.83
C LYS A 179 21.89 0.34 -5.24
N GLN A 180 20.84 -0.19 -4.63
CA GLN A 180 20.26 -1.49 -4.99
C GLN A 180 19.24 -1.33 -6.11
N ARG A 181 19.38 -2.15 -7.15
CA ARG A 181 18.36 -2.31 -8.20
C ARG A 181 17.12 -2.91 -7.56
N GLU A 182 16.10 -2.09 -7.31
CA GLU A 182 14.79 -2.55 -6.87
C GLU A 182 14.15 -3.39 -8.00
N THR A 183 13.58 -4.52 -7.65
CA THR A 183 12.79 -5.32 -8.58
C THR A 183 11.50 -4.59 -8.96
N ARG A 184 10.81 -5.05 -10.00
CA ARG A 184 9.53 -4.48 -10.44
C ARG A 184 8.49 -4.58 -9.34
N GLU A 185 8.42 -5.73 -8.68
CA GLU A 185 7.49 -6.01 -7.57
C GLU A 185 7.78 -5.10 -6.37
N ALA A 186 9.05 -4.95 -6.01
CA ALA A 186 9.42 -4.07 -4.90
C ALA A 186 8.97 -2.61 -5.13
N ARG A 187 9.06 -2.12 -6.37
CA ARG A 187 8.58 -0.78 -6.71
C ARG A 187 7.06 -0.63 -6.57
N ALA A 188 6.29 -1.68 -6.86
CA ALA A 188 4.84 -1.64 -6.71
C ALA A 188 4.40 -1.45 -5.25
N TYR A 189 5.22 -1.91 -4.30
CA TYR A 189 4.92 -1.75 -2.86
C TYR A 189 5.59 -0.54 -2.21
N LYS A 190 6.48 0.13 -2.93
CA LYS A 190 7.16 1.32 -2.40
C LYS A 190 6.15 2.43 -2.14
N CYS A 191 6.15 2.94 -0.90
CA CYS A 191 5.18 3.94 -0.43
C CYS A 191 3.70 3.52 -0.54
N ALA A 192 3.39 2.24 -0.77
CA ALA A 192 2.01 1.76 -0.92
C ALA A 192 1.14 1.99 0.33
N LEU A 193 1.76 2.01 1.52
CA LEU A 193 1.12 2.27 2.80
C LEU A 193 1.50 3.65 3.38
N ASP A 194 2.09 4.54 2.58
CA ASP A 194 2.41 5.89 3.01
C ASP A 194 1.23 6.84 2.74
N GLU A 195 1.14 7.89 3.54
CA GLU A 195 0.16 8.96 3.34
C GLU A 195 0.55 9.89 2.17
N GLN A 196 1.82 9.91 1.80
CA GLN A 196 2.38 10.75 0.75
C GLN A 196 2.69 9.94 -0.50
N VAL A 197 2.44 10.52 -1.66
CA VAL A 197 2.73 9.92 -2.96
C VAL A 197 4.17 10.23 -3.38
N ASP A 198 4.92 9.23 -3.80
CA ASP A 198 6.25 9.40 -4.42
C ASP A 198 6.10 9.83 -5.89
N PHE A 199 5.84 11.10 -6.11
CA PHE A 199 5.76 11.66 -7.47
C PHE A 199 7.06 11.50 -8.25
N LYS A 200 8.22 11.58 -7.59
CA LYS A 200 9.50 11.41 -8.26
C LYS A 200 9.68 10.00 -8.77
N GLY A 201 9.33 9.00 -7.96
CA GLY A 201 9.34 7.60 -8.38
C GLY A 201 8.39 7.33 -9.54
N ALA A 202 7.21 7.96 -9.54
CA ALA A 202 6.25 7.88 -10.63
C ALA A 202 6.82 8.50 -11.92
N PHE A 203 7.43 9.69 -11.86
CA PHE A 203 8.09 10.32 -13.01
C PHE A 203 9.26 9.49 -13.56
N ASP A 204 10.11 8.97 -12.69
CA ASP A 204 11.23 8.12 -13.10
C ASP A 204 10.74 6.83 -13.78
N TRP A 205 9.60 6.28 -13.33
CA TRP A 205 8.98 5.12 -13.94
C TRP A 205 8.42 5.46 -15.32
N ILE A 206 7.64 6.53 -15.46
CA ILE A 206 7.05 7.00 -16.71
C ILE A 206 8.15 7.29 -17.75
N TYR A 207 9.22 7.97 -17.32
CA TYR A 207 10.37 8.26 -18.19
C TYR A 207 11.03 6.99 -18.75
N ARG A 208 11.25 5.98 -17.90
CA ARG A 208 11.82 4.71 -18.33
C ARG A 208 10.88 3.93 -19.23
N TYR A 209 9.60 3.99 -18.93
CA TYR A 209 8.54 3.38 -19.72
C TYR A 209 8.54 3.92 -21.15
N GLU A 210 8.50 5.23 -21.33
CA GLU A 210 8.51 5.87 -22.64
C GLU A 210 9.81 5.55 -23.42
N LYS A 211 10.95 5.63 -22.74
CA LYS A 211 12.24 5.27 -23.34
C LYS A 211 12.28 3.79 -23.77
N SER A 212 11.61 2.91 -23.08
CA SER A 212 11.50 1.49 -23.42
C SER A 212 10.61 1.26 -24.64
N LEU A 213 9.48 1.98 -24.75
CA LEU A 213 8.60 1.92 -25.91
C LEU A 213 9.32 2.28 -27.20
N ASN A 214 10.10 3.36 -27.19
CA ASN A 214 10.85 3.85 -28.34
C ASN A 214 11.95 2.88 -28.80
N LYS A 215 12.32 1.90 -27.96
CA LYS A 215 13.38 0.90 -28.25
C LYS A 215 12.86 -0.51 -28.48
N GLY A 216 11.52 -0.72 -28.52
CA GLY A 216 10.92 -2.07 -28.56
C GLY A 216 11.23 -2.91 -27.31
N GLY A 217 11.39 -2.26 -26.16
CA GLY A 217 11.80 -2.89 -24.91
C GLY A 217 10.65 -3.56 -24.13
N GLU A 218 10.91 -3.87 -22.87
CA GLU A 218 10.09 -4.68 -21.94
C GLU A 218 8.59 -4.27 -21.87
N PHE A 219 8.25 -3.01 -22.17
CA PHE A 219 6.88 -2.47 -22.06
C PHE A 219 6.14 -2.32 -23.39
N ALA A 220 6.72 -2.74 -24.50
CA ALA A 220 6.15 -2.47 -25.84
C ALA A 220 4.70 -2.98 -26.00
N GLY A 221 4.34 -4.09 -25.35
CA GLY A 221 2.99 -4.65 -25.38
C GLY A 221 1.98 -4.08 -24.38
N THR A 222 2.43 -3.22 -23.44
CA THR A 222 1.57 -2.74 -22.34
C THR A 222 1.13 -1.28 -22.48
N ASN A 223 1.58 -0.59 -23.56
CA ASN A 223 1.30 0.84 -23.73
C ASN A 223 -0.19 1.14 -23.80
N GLU A 224 -0.90 0.41 -24.62
CA GLU A 224 -2.34 0.63 -24.82
C GLU A 224 -3.12 0.35 -23.53
N ALA A 225 -2.80 -0.73 -22.81
CA ALA A 225 -3.42 -1.05 -21.54
C ALA A 225 -3.18 0.05 -20.48
N PHE A 226 -1.97 0.61 -20.42
CA PHE A 226 -1.64 1.70 -19.50
C PHE A 226 -2.42 2.98 -19.81
N LEU A 227 -2.45 3.41 -21.08
CA LEU A 227 -3.20 4.59 -21.50
C LEU A 227 -4.71 4.42 -21.31
N ASN A 228 -5.24 3.23 -21.60
CA ASN A 228 -6.66 2.93 -21.40
C ASN A 228 -7.02 2.96 -19.91
N ALA A 229 -6.20 2.39 -19.03
CA ALA A 229 -6.42 2.44 -17.58
C ALA A 229 -6.48 3.88 -17.05
N ILE A 230 -5.62 4.78 -17.56
CA ILE A 230 -5.68 6.20 -17.16
C ILE A 230 -6.94 6.87 -17.68
N LYS A 231 -7.34 6.61 -18.93
CA LYS A 231 -8.56 7.18 -19.52
C LYS A 231 -9.83 6.68 -18.82
N GLU A 232 -9.84 5.41 -18.41
CA GLU A 232 -10.94 4.84 -17.62
C GLU A 232 -11.03 5.48 -16.23
N ALA A 233 -9.87 5.71 -15.59
CA ALA A 233 -9.82 6.35 -14.27
C ALA A 233 -10.19 7.84 -14.31
N ILE A 234 -9.85 8.53 -15.41
CA ILE A 234 -10.10 9.95 -15.60
C ILE A 234 -10.67 10.18 -17.01
N PRO A 235 -11.98 10.00 -17.22
CA PRO A 235 -12.59 10.06 -18.55
C PRO A 235 -12.42 11.39 -19.29
N ALA A 236 -12.15 12.48 -18.55
CA ALA A 236 -11.87 13.79 -19.13
C ALA A 236 -10.50 13.88 -19.84
N ILE A 237 -9.59 12.94 -19.60
CA ILE A 237 -8.28 12.93 -20.26
C ILE A 237 -8.40 12.37 -21.67
N HIS A 238 -8.10 13.20 -22.65
CA HIS A 238 -8.06 12.83 -24.05
C HIS A 238 -6.72 12.26 -24.48
N GLN A 239 -5.67 12.94 -24.10
CA GLN A 239 -4.30 12.62 -24.50
C GLN A 239 -3.35 12.89 -23.35
N ILE A 240 -2.31 12.08 -23.27
CA ILE A 240 -1.23 12.21 -22.30
C ILE A 240 0.06 12.33 -23.11
N ASP A 241 0.74 13.45 -22.93
CA ASP A 241 2.05 13.69 -23.49
C ASP A 241 3.08 13.77 -22.37
N ILE A 242 4.21 13.12 -22.59
CA ILE A 242 5.29 13.05 -21.61
C ILE A 242 6.52 13.75 -22.25
N ASP A 243 6.84 14.94 -21.75
CA ASP A 243 8.07 15.61 -22.14
C ASP A 243 9.24 15.14 -21.26
N THR A 244 10.00 14.19 -21.79
CA THR A 244 11.15 13.63 -21.09
C THR A 244 12.34 14.56 -20.99
N LYS A 245 12.39 15.65 -21.78
CA LYS A 245 13.47 16.62 -21.74
C LYS A 245 13.29 17.61 -20.60
N ASN A 246 12.05 18.03 -20.39
CA ASN A 246 11.71 19.01 -19.35
C ASN A 246 11.20 18.34 -18.06
N ASN A 247 11.09 17.02 -18.04
CA ASN A 247 10.46 16.25 -16.95
C ASN A 247 9.02 16.71 -16.68
N GLU A 248 8.29 17.02 -17.73
CA GLU A 248 6.91 17.47 -17.64
C GLU A 248 5.95 16.38 -18.10
N PHE A 249 4.83 16.31 -17.39
CA PHE A 249 3.72 15.45 -17.72
C PHE A 249 2.53 16.34 -18.06
N THR A 250 2.09 16.28 -19.31
CA THR A 250 0.97 17.09 -19.79
C THR A 250 -0.21 16.18 -20.15
N ALA A 251 -1.36 16.45 -19.53
CA ALA A 251 -2.60 15.81 -19.91
C ALA A 251 -3.50 16.81 -20.64
N LEU A 252 -3.92 16.49 -21.85
CA LEU A 252 -4.93 17.25 -22.56
C LEU A 252 -6.31 16.79 -22.07
N ILE A 253 -7.04 17.72 -21.47
CA ILE A 253 -8.39 17.50 -20.94
C ILE A 253 -9.40 18.05 -21.94
N LYS A 254 -10.39 17.25 -22.31
CA LYS A 254 -11.53 17.72 -23.07
C LYS A 254 -12.52 18.39 -22.13
N MET A 255 -12.63 19.69 -22.22
CA MET A 255 -13.70 20.42 -21.54
C MET A 255 -14.96 20.39 -22.40
N THR A 256 -16.07 20.00 -21.82
CA THR A 256 -17.40 20.19 -22.41
C THR A 256 -17.84 21.63 -22.17
N LYS A 257 -18.81 22.14 -22.96
CA LYS A 257 -19.31 23.51 -22.80
C LYS A 257 -19.86 23.78 -21.38
N ASP A 258 -20.27 22.73 -20.69
CA ASP A 258 -20.84 22.81 -19.33
C ASP A 258 -19.77 22.85 -18.23
N ASP A 259 -18.49 22.63 -18.56
CA ASP A 259 -17.36 22.64 -17.62
C ASP A 259 -16.62 24.01 -17.57
N VAL A 260 -17.07 24.99 -18.35
CA VAL A 260 -16.49 26.35 -18.32
C VAL A 260 -17.28 27.17 -17.31
N PRO A 261 -16.65 27.69 -16.23
CA PRO A 261 -17.32 28.49 -15.20
C PRO A 261 -17.85 29.85 -15.73
#